data_cc0953000358a18253dc6ec85c9206e2
#
_entry.id   cc0953000358a18253dc6ec85c9206e2
#
_cell.length_a   1.000
_cell.length_b   1.000
_cell.length_c   1.000
_cell.angle_alpha   90.00
_cell.angle_beta   90.00
_cell.angle_gamma   90.00
#
_symmetry.space_group_name_H-M   'P 1'
#
loop_
_entity.id
_entity.type
_entity.pdbx_description
1 polymer ?
#
loop_
_entity_poly.entity_id
_entity_poly.type
_entity_poly.pdbx_seq_one_letter_code
_entity_poly.pdbx_strand_id
1 'polypeptide(L)'
;VPRSLSREHIKVDVFCKRLALRVNGENRRATLRVGGIHLNLTQGQPLSAGYPSELLNEKGEFPGIGPVFRHLRSPRSRFRETIQKELELQIERMGEFGVTPTHLNGHQYVEMMPAVATLVPSLMEKYSIPVVRVAYETHLVRTVLMEGRAAPFAVALVKRHFARRFRRRNRFAAPARFFGTAHAGLVSRS
;
A
#
# COMPACT_ATOMS: atom_id res chain seq x y z
N VAL A 1 -27.01 11.03 -6.83
CA VAL A 1 -26.95 10.09 -5.69
C VAL A 1 -25.73 9.26 -5.89
N PRO A 2 -24.71 9.33 -5.02
CA PRO A 2 -23.56 8.46 -5.13
C PRO A 2 -24.00 7.03 -4.81
N ARG A 3 -23.85 6.12 -5.75
CA ARG A 3 -24.03 4.69 -5.50
C ARG A 3 -23.06 4.28 -4.40
N SER A 4 -23.59 3.75 -3.31
CA SER A 4 -22.81 3.15 -2.23
C SER A 4 -21.98 2.01 -2.82
N LEU A 5 -20.67 2.20 -2.86
CA LEU A 5 -19.73 1.14 -3.09
C LEU A 5 -19.90 0.14 -1.95
N SER A 6 -20.27 -1.09 -2.26
CA SER A 6 -20.36 -2.15 -1.26
C SER A 6 -19.00 -2.25 -0.56
N ARG A 7 -19.03 -2.05 0.75
CA ARG A 7 -17.85 -1.86 1.61
C ARG A 7 -17.00 -3.12 1.82
N GLU A 8 -17.29 -4.21 1.11
CA GLU A 8 -16.79 -5.52 1.53
C GLU A 8 -15.46 -5.96 0.89
N HIS A 9 -14.97 -5.34 -0.17
CA HIS A 9 -13.86 -5.97 -0.91
C HIS A 9 -12.61 -5.13 -1.21
N ILE A 10 -12.65 -3.81 -1.09
CA ILE A 10 -11.46 -2.98 -1.29
C ILE A 10 -11.53 -1.78 -0.36
N LYS A 11 -10.67 -1.72 0.66
CA LYS A 11 -10.36 -0.46 1.34
C LYS A 11 -9.47 0.39 0.44
N VAL A 12 -10.07 0.95 -0.61
CA VAL A 12 -9.44 2.05 -1.34
C VAL A 12 -9.67 3.28 -0.49
N ASP A 13 -8.66 3.71 0.26
CA ASP A 13 -8.68 5.02 0.91
C ASP A 13 -8.61 6.09 -0.18
N VAL A 14 -9.76 6.34 -0.79
CA VAL A 14 -9.92 7.39 -1.79
C VAL A 14 -10.02 8.72 -1.04
N PHE A 15 -8.89 9.36 -0.80
CA PHE A 15 -8.84 10.75 -0.42
C PHE A 15 -9.17 11.59 -1.67
N CYS A 16 -10.46 11.71 -2.00
CA CYS A 16 -10.93 12.60 -3.07
C CYS A 16 -10.84 14.05 -2.62
N LYS A 17 -9.76 14.76 -2.94
CA LYS A 17 -9.78 16.21 -2.99
C LYS A 17 -10.36 16.66 -4.33
N ARG A 18 -11.48 17.38 -4.29
CA ARG A 18 -11.95 18.15 -5.44
C ARG A 18 -10.99 19.30 -5.67
N LEU A 19 -10.14 19.19 -6.68
CA LEU A 19 -9.29 20.30 -7.11
C LEU A 19 -10.05 21.06 -8.20
N ALA A 20 -10.43 22.30 -7.92
CA ALA A 20 -10.89 23.23 -8.94
C ALA A 20 -9.69 23.76 -9.71
N LEU A 21 -9.46 23.33 -10.93
CA LEU A 21 -8.45 23.88 -11.82
C LEU A 21 -9.08 25.03 -12.64
N ARG A 22 -8.48 26.24 -12.57
CA ARG A 22 -8.72 27.30 -13.53
C ARG A 22 -7.90 26.99 -14.79
N VAL A 23 -8.58 26.64 -15.87
CA VAL A 23 -7.96 26.50 -17.18
C VAL A 23 -8.54 27.61 -18.05
N ASN A 24 -7.68 28.49 -18.58
CA ASN A 24 -7.99 29.55 -19.58
C ASN A 24 -9.14 30.49 -19.22
N GLY A 25 -9.23 30.95 -17.96
CA GLY A 25 -10.21 31.99 -17.59
C GLY A 25 -11.66 31.51 -17.45
N GLU A 26 -11.99 30.32 -17.88
CA GLU A 26 -13.31 29.72 -17.71
C GLU A 26 -13.37 28.79 -16.50
N ASN A 27 -14.39 28.96 -15.65
CA ASN A 27 -14.68 28.10 -14.51
C ASN A 27 -15.24 26.75 -14.98
N ARG A 28 -14.47 25.96 -15.71
CA ARG A 28 -14.82 24.57 -15.98
C ARG A 28 -14.45 23.75 -14.74
N ARG A 29 -15.48 23.35 -14.01
CA ARG A 29 -15.36 22.38 -12.91
C ARG A 29 -15.03 20.99 -13.48
N ALA A 30 -13.79 20.79 -13.93
CA ALA A 30 -13.28 19.45 -14.15
C ALA A 30 -13.05 18.84 -12.77
N THR A 31 -13.92 17.94 -12.35
CA THR A 31 -13.78 17.21 -11.08
C THR A 31 -12.74 16.12 -11.30
N LEU A 32 -11.45 16.49 -11.23
CA LEU A 32 -10.38 15.50 -11.21
C LEU A 32 -10.48 14.76 -9.87
N ARG A 33 -10.87 13.50 -9.90
CA ARG A 33 -10.83 12.64 -8.72
C ARG A 33 -9.41 12.12 -8.58
N VAL A 34 -8.65 12.70 -7.67
CA VAL A 34 -7.30 12.26 -7.34
C VAL A 34 -7.31 11.49 -6.03
N GLY A 35 -6.61 10.39 -5.98
CA GLY A 35 -6.56 9.55 -4.78
C GLY A 35 -5.27 8.73 -4.71
N GLY A 36 -4.96 8.18 -3.55
CA GLY A 36 -3.88 7.20 -3.38
C GLY A 36 -4.39 5.78 -3.54
N ILE A 37 -3.63 4.92 -4.22
CA ILE A 37 -3.91 3.48 -4.21
C ILE A 37 -3.33 2.84 -2.94
N HIS A 38 -4.16 2.10 -2.22
CA HIS A 38 -3.77 1.34 -1.03
C HIS A 38 -3.76 -0.14 -1.33
N LEU A 39 -2.60 -0.65 -1.82
CA LEU A 39 -2.43 -2.05 -2.18
C LEU A 39 -2.66 -2.96 -0.97
N ASN A 40 -3.44 -4.02 -1.17
CA ASN A 40 -3.82 -4.92 -0.09
C ASN A 40 -3.62 -6.39 -0.49
N LEU A 41 -2.93 -7.12 0.37
CA LEU A 41 -2.70 -8.57 0.25
C LEU A 41 -2.93 -9.29 1.59
N THR A 42 -3.55 -8.61 2.56
CA THR A 42 -3.61 -9.10 3.94
C THR A 42 -5.02 -9.16 4.53
N GLN A 43 -6.03 -8.58 3.87
CA GLN A 43 -7.41 -8.57 4.34
C GLN A 43 -8.39 -8.63 3.17
N GLY A 44 -9.54 -9.32 3.38
CA GLY A 44 -10.58 -9.49 2.36
C GLY A 44 -10.20 -10.51 1.28
N GLN A 45 -10.97 -10.55 0.22
CA GLN A 45 -10.80 -11.50 -0.87
C GLN A 45 -9.95 -10.91 -2.01
N PRO A 46 -9.18 -11.73 -2.76
CA PRO A 46 -8.48 -11.28 -3.95
C PRO A 46 -9.46 -10.91 -5.06
N LEU A 47 -9.04 -9.99 -5.94
CA LEU A 47 -9.77 -9.65 -7.17
C LEU A 47 -9.50 -10.65 -8.30
N SER A 48 -8.32 -11.24 -8.31
CA SER A 48 -7.94 -12.19 -9.37
C SER A 48 -8.64 -13.52 -9.21
N ALA A 49 -9.32 -13.96 -10.26
CA ALA A 49 -9.85 -15.32 -10.33
C ALA A 49 -8.71 -16.35 -10.31
N GLY A 50 -8.91 -17.46 -9.58
CA GLY A 50 -7.91 -18.52 -9.48
C GLY A 50 -6.68 -18.14 -8.65
N TYR A 51 -6.83 -17.23 -7.69
CA TYR A 51 -5.77 -16.92 -6.74
C TYR A 51 -5.38 -18.17 -5.94
N PRO A 52 -4.08 -18.50 -5.76
CA PRO A 52 -3.64 -19.73 -5.12
C PRO A 52 -4.15 -19.89 -3.69
N SER A 53 -4.74 -21.05 -3.41
CA SER A 53 -5.27 -21.37 -2.08
C SER A 53 -4.22 -21.32 -0.97
N GLU A 54 -2.95 -21.59 -1.30
CA GLU A 54 -1.81 -21.49 -0.36
C GLU A 54 -1.58 -20.06 0.16
N LEU A 55 -2.09 -19.06 -0.55
CA LEU A 55 -2.03 -17.65 -0.16
C LEU A 55 -3.32 -17.15 0.48
N LEU A 56 -4.28 -18.04 0.73
CA LEU A 56 -5.59 -17.71 1.30
C LEU A 56 -5.82 -18.48 2.62
N ASN A 57 -6.75 -18.00 3.41
CA ASN A 57 -7.29 -18.73 4.54
C ASN A 57 -8.42 -19.68 4.07
N GLU A 58 -9.00 -20.44 5.02
CA GLU A 58 -10.09 -21.39 4.76
C GLU A 58 -11.36 -20.73 4.18
N LYS A 59 -11.52 -19.42 4.36
CA LYS A 59 -12.65 -18.64 3.83
C LYS A 59 -12.38 -18.05 2.45
N GLY A 60 -11.23 -18.35 1.83
CA GLY A 60 -10.82 -17.75 0.57
C GLY A 60 -10.40 -16.28 0.66
N GLU A 61 -10.01 -15.82 1.84
CA GLU A 61 -9.55 -14.46 2.10
C GLU A 61 -8.03 -14.41 2.31
N PHE A 62 -7.44 -13.24 2.17
CA PHE A 62 -6.04 -13.02 2.54
C PHE A 62 -5.79 -13.35 4.03
N PRO A 63 -4.76 -14.13 4.37
CA PRO A 63 -4.61 -14.75 5.70
C PRO A 63 -3.98 -13.84 6.75
N GLY A 64 -3.85 -12.54 6.47
CA GLY A 64 -3.14 -11.59 7.33
C GLY A 64 -1.65 -11.48 7.04
N ILE A 65 -0.99 -10.53 7.73
CA ILE A 65 0.40 -10.11 7.43
C ILE A 65 1.44 -11.23 7.62
N GLY A 66 1.30 -12.06 8.64
CA GLY A 66 2.29 -13.08 8.99
C GLY A 66 2.44 -14.17 7.92
N PRO A 67 1.36 -14.89 7.55
CA PRO A 67 1.38 -15.88 6.48
C PRO A 67 1.79 -15.26 5.13
N VAL A 68 1.26 -14.09 4.77
CA VAL A 68 1.63 -13.38 3.53
C VAL A 68 3.13 -13.09 3.52
N PHE A 69 3.69 -12.57 4.61
CA PHE A 69 5.12 -12.30 4.71
C PHE A 69 5.98 -13.57 4.52
N ARG A 70 5.55 -14.71 5.07
CA ARG A 70 6.28 -15.99 4.90
C ARG A 70 6.47 -16.35 3.43
N HIS A 71 5.46 -16.12 2.59
CA HIS A 71 5.51 -16.42 1.17
C HIS A 71 6.22 -15.33 0.35
N LEU A 72 6.16 -14.07 0.77
CA LEU A 72 6.65 -12.92 0.00
C LEU A 72 7.98 -12.33 0.51
N ARG A 73 8.62 -12.98 1.50
CA ARG A 73 9.92 -12.54 2.08
C ARG A 73 11.11 -12.66 1.13
N SER A 74 10.96 -13.37 0.00
CA SER A 74 11.98 -13.52 -1.03
C SER A 74 11.60 -12.73 -2.29
N PRO A 75 12.54 -11.97 -2.90
CA PRO A 75 12.32 -11.37 -4.22
C PRO A 75 12.02 -12.38 -5.34
N ARG A 76 12.46 -13.63 -5.15
CA ARG A 76 12.27 -14.75 -6.07
C ARG A 76 11.09 -15.65 -5.66
N SER A 77 10.08 -15.09 -4.96
CA SER A 77 8.90 -15.85 -4.61
C SER A 77 8.24 -16.47 -5.86
N ARG A 78 7.86 -17.73 -5.77
CA ARG A 78 7.10 -18.43 -6.84
C ARG A 78 5.75 -17.78 -7.13
N PHE A 79 5.23 -17.01 -6.19
CA PHE A 79 3.96 -16.29 -6.31
C PHE A 79 4.07 -14.90 -6.92
N ARG A 80 5.26 -14.50 -7.41
CA ARG A 80 5.53 -13.14 -7.88
C ARG A 80 4.56 -12.71 -8.99
N GLU A 81 4.32 -13.57 -9.98
CA GLU A 81 3.41 -13.26 -11.11
C GLU A 81 1.96 -13.14 -10.66
N THR A 82 1.52 -14.05 -9.78
CA THR A 82 0.18 -13.98 -9.19
C THR A 82 -0.04 -12.70 -8.41
N ILE A 83 0.94 -12.33 -7.58
CA ILE A 83 0.89 -11.08 -6.83
C ILE A 83 0.87 -9.88 -7.77
N GLN A 84 1.69 -9.87 -8.82
CA GLN A 84 1.69 -8.80 -9.81
C GLN A 84 0.30 -8.62 -10.43
N LYS A 85 -0.31 -9.71 -10.90
CA LYS A 85 -1.66 -9.70 -11.48
C LYS A 85 -2.70 -9.15 -10.51
N GLU A 86 -2.66 -9.59 -9.26
CA GLU A 86 -3.59 -9.09 -8.23
C GLU A 86 -3.42 -7.58 -8.00
N LEU A 87 -2.17 -7.10 -7.87
CA LEU A 87 -1.90 -5.69 -7.65
C LEU A 87 -2.28 -4.83 -8.87
N GLU A 88 -2.10 -5.33 -10.08
CA GLU A 88 -2.55 -4.68 -11.31
C GLU A 88 -4.07 -4.52 -11.32
N LEU A 89 -4.82 -5.60 -11.01
CA LEU A 89 -6.27 -5.55 -10.91
C LEU A 89 -6.77 -4.55 -9.86
N GLN A 90 -6.08 -4.43 -8.73
CA GLN A 90 -6.42 -3.43 -7.70
C GLN A 90 -6.25 -2.00 -8.23
N ILE A 91 -5.18 -1.72 -9.00
CA ILE A 91 -4.95 -0.40 -9.60
C ILE A 91 -5.99 -0.13 -10.71
N GLU A 92 -6.23 -1.10 -11.58
CA GLU A 92 -7.21 -1.01 -12.68
C GLU A 92 -8.62 -0.76 -12.13
N ARG A 93 -8.99 -1.47 -11.06
CA ARG A 93 -10.29 -1.28 -10.39
C ARG A 93 -10.48 0.14 -9.88
N MET A 94 -9.42 0.80 -9.39
CA MET A 94 -9.48 2.21 -9.02
C MET A 94 -9.76 3.11 -10.23
N GLY A 95 -9.15 2.79 -11.37
CA GLY A 95 -9.38 3.49 -12.65
C GLY A 95 -10.82 3.39 -13.14
N GLU A 96 -11.50 2.24 -12.97
CA GLU A 96 -12.92 2.05 -13.32
C GLU A 96 -13.84 3.02 -12.57
N PHE A 97 -13.45 3.48 -11.39
CA PHE A 97 -14.18 4.52 -10.64
C PHE A 97 -13.80 5.95 -11.05
N GLY A 98 -13.02 6.11 -12.12
CA GLY A 98 -12.58 7.41 -12.63
C GLY A 98 -11.59 8.11 -11.69
N VAL A 99 -10.84 7.36 -10.89
CA VAL A 99 -9.82 7.90 -9.98
C VAL A 99 -8.43 7.62 -10.52
N THR A 100 -7.65 8.68 -10.75
CA THR A 100 -6.24 8.55 -11.15
C THR A 100 -5.36 8.48 -9.90
N PRO A 101 -4.57 7.41 -9.73
CA PRO A 101 -3.70 7.28 -8.57
C PRO A 101 -2.56 8.29 -8.61
N THR A 102 -2.46 9.14 -7.59
CA THR A 102 -1.37 10.12 -7.42
C THR A 102 -0.21 9.58 -6.60
N HIS A 103 -0.46 8.57 -5.82
CA HIS A 103 0.55 7.89 -5.01
C HIS A 103 0.15 6.45 -4.68
N LEU A 104 1.15 5.64 -4.42
CA LEU A 104 1.03 4.25 -4.03
C LEU A 104 1.43 4.06 -2.56
N ASN A 105 0.63 3.35 -1.83
CA ASN A 105 0.98 2.81 -0.52
C ASN A 105 0.44 1.38 -0.38
N GLY A 106 0.77 0.68 0.69
CA GLY A 106 0.27 -0.66 0.95
C GLY A 106 -0.30 -0.82 2.34
N HIS A 107 -1.35 -1.63 2.45
CA HIS A 107 -1.92 -2.03 3.72
C HIS A 107 -0.86 -2.82 4.51
N GLN A 108 -0.66 -2.47 5.78
CA GLN A 108 0.38 -3.07 6.61
C GLN A 108 1.78 -3.09 5.96
N TYR A 109 2.06 -2.12 5.08
CA TYR A 109 3.35 -1.95 4.40
C TYR A 109 3.73 -3.09 3.45
N VAL A 110 2.74 -3.72 2.80
CA VAL A 110 2.98 -4.82 1.85
C VAL A 110 3.88 -4.38 0.69
N GLU A 111 3.86 -3.10 0.30
CA GLU A 111 4.73 -2.52 -0.73
C GLU A 111 6.22 -2.66 -0.45
N MET A 112 6.60 -2.83 0.81
CA MET A 112 8.00 -3.01 1.21
C MET A 112 8.41 -4.48 1.34
N MET A 113 7.48 -5.44 1.24
CA MET A 113 7.82 -6.87 1.23
C MET A 113 8.74 -7.20 0.04
N PRO A 114 9.78 -8.02 0.22
CA PRO A 114 10.78 -8.23 -0.82
C PRO A 114 10.26 -8.62 -2.20
N ALA A 115 9.27 -9.50 -2.29
CA ALA A 115 8.66 -9.86 -3.57
C ALA A 115 7.88 -8.69 -4.18
N VAL A 116 7.05 -8.01 -3.39
CA VAL A 116 6.24 -6.86 -3.83
C VAL A 116 7.13 -5.67 -4.19
N ALA A 117 8.15 -5.40 -3.38
CA ALA A 117 9.10 -4.32 -3.60
C ALA A 117 9.83 -4.39 -4.96
N THR A 118 9.94 -5.58 -5.55
CA THR A 118 10.49 -5.74 -6.92
C THR A 118 9.47 -5.44 -8.01
N LEU A 119 8.18 -5.45 -7.69
CA LEU A 119 7.09 -5.17 -8.62
C LEU A 119 6.70 -3.69 -8.65
N VAL A 120 6.87 -3.00 -7.52
CA VAL A 120 6.43 -1.60 -7.37
C VAL A 120 6.95 -0.68 -8.48
N PRO A 121 8.25 -0.71 -8.88
CA PRO A 121 8.71 0.17 -9.95
C PRO A 121 7.96 -0.03 -11.28
N SER A 122 7.79 -1.27 -11.72
CA SER A 122 7.08 -1.56 -12.97
C SER A 122 5.59 -1.21 -12.92
N LEU A 123 4.95 -1.39 -11.75
CA LEU A 123 3.57 -0.96 -11.54
C LEU A 123 3.46 0.58 -11.61
N MET A 124 4.36 1.28 -10.96
CA MET A 124 4.37 2.76 -10.97
C MET A 124 4.60 3.31 -12.38
N GLU A 125 5.51 2.73 -13.15
CA GLU A 125 5.75 3.09 -14.56
C GLU A 125 4.52 2.80 -15.42
N LYS A 126 3.99 1.56 -15.35
CA LYS A 126 2.82 1.13 -16.13
C LYS A 126 1.60 2.04 -15.94
N TYR A 127 1.34 2.44 -14.70
CA TYR A 127 0.16 3.23 -14.34
C TYR A 127 0.45 4.72 -14.11
N SER A 128 1.65 5.19 -14.44
CA SER A 128 2.07 6.59 -14.30
C SER A 128 1.88 7.15 -12.88
N ILE A 129 2.17 6.34 -11.86
CA ILE A 129 2.05 6.74 -10.45
C ILE A 129 3.36 7.40 -10.01
N PRO A 130 3.38 8.71 -9.70
CA PRO A 130 4.63 9.44 -9.49
C PRO A 130 5.26 9.26 -8.11
N VAL A 131 4.47 8.89 -7.10
CA VAL A 131 4.92 8.88 -5.70
C VAL A 131 4.64 7.53 -5.04
N VAL A 132 5.58 7.01 -4.26
CA VAL A 132 5.36 5.84 -3.39
C VAL A 132 5.62 6.19 -1.93
N ARG A 133 4.76 5.70 -1.04
CA ARG A 133 5.00 5.82 0.39
C ARG A 133 6.14 4.87 0.81
N VAL A 134 7.13 5.42 1.50
CA VAL A 134 8.18 4.62 2.15
C VAL A 134 8.10 4.88 3.65
N ALA A 135 7.71 3.87 4.41
CA ALA A 135 7.59 3.96 5.86
C ALA A 135 8.98 3.87 6.54
N TYR A 136 9.88 4.79 6.17
CA TYR A 136 11.20 4.89 6.76
C TYR A 136 11.21 5.93 7.88
N GLU A 137 11.25 5.45 9.12
CA GLU A 137 11.29 6.28 10.33
C GLU A 137 12.71 6.36 10.86
N THR A 138 13.28 7.57 10.90
CA THR A 138 14.68 7.78 11.31
C THR A 138 14.89 7.58 12.81
N HIS A 139 13.89 7.94 13.62
CA HIS A 139 13.96 7.91 15.09
C HIS A 139 13.28 6.71 15.73
N LEU A 140 12.90 5.70 14.94
CA LEU A 140 12.16 4.53 15.39
C LEU A 140 12.80 3.83 16.60
N VAL A 141 14.12 3.63 16.56
CA VAL A 141 14.86 2.96 17.63
C VAL A 141 14.81 3.78 18.92
N ARG A 142 15.00 5.10 18.84
CA ARG A 142 14.94 5.99 20.01
C ARG A 142 13.55 5.97 20.63
N THR A 143 12.49 6.09 19.82
CA THR A 143 11.11 6.09 20.29
C THR A 143 10.77 4.80 21.01
N VAL A 144 11.13 3.64 20.45
CA VAL A 144 10.82 2.33 21.06
C VAL A 144 11.63 2.09 22.34
N LEU A 145 12.89 2.54 22.40
CA LEU A 145 13.72 2.43 23.59
C LEU A 145 13.18 3.31 24.73
N MET A 146 12.69 4.51 24.42
CA MET A 146 12.10 5.41 25.43
C MET A 146 10.78 4.88 25.99
N GLU A 147 10.04 4.08 25.24
CA GLU A 147 8.77 3.47 25.65
C GLU A 147 8.93 2.12 26.38
N GLY A 148 10.15 1.57 26.50
CA GLY A 148 10.45 0.35 27.25
C GLY A 148 9.80 -0.93 26.72
N ARG A 149 9.40 -0.97 25.42
CA ARG A 149 8.63 -2.06 24.81
C ARG A 149 9.51 -2.96 23.93
N ALA A 150 9.90 -4.12 24.41
CA ALA A 150 10.80 -5.04 23.70
C ALA A 150 10.18 -5.71 22.46
N ALA A 151 8.92 -6.15 22.52
CA ALA A 151 8.27 -6.86 21.41
C ALA A 151 8.02 -5.99 20.16
N PRO A 152 7.52 -4.74 20.27
CA PRO A 152 7.46 -3.82 19.14
C PRO A 152 8.83 -3.49 18.54
N PHE A 153 9.90 -3.58 19.32
CA PHE A 153 11.26 -3.27 18.85
C PHE A 153 11.73 -4.18 17.71
N ALA A 154 11.58 -5.49 17.85
CA ALA A 154 11.97 -6.45 16.81
C ALA A 154 11.20 -6.21 15.51
N VAL A 155 9.88 -6.01 15.59
CA VAL A 155 9.04 -5.68 14.44
C VAL A 155 9.45 -4.36 13.80
N ALA A 156 9.78 -3.36 14.61
CA ALA A 156 10.24 -2.06 14.15
C ALA A 156 11.58 -2.13 13.41
N LEU A 157 12.52 -2.95 13.88
CA LEU A 157 13.80 -3.19 13.20
C LEU A 157 13.61 -3.87 11.84
N VAL A 158 12.74 -4.89 11.78
CA VAL A 158 12.41 -5.58 10.53
C VAL A 158 11.79 -4.60 9.53
N LYS A 159 10.79 -3.82 9.94
CA LYS A 159 10.17 -2.78 9.10
C LYS A 159 11.21 -1.76 8.60
N ARG A 160 12.08 -1.26 9.49
CA ARG A 160 13.16 -0.33 9.15
C ARG A 160 14.13 -0.93 8.14
N HIS A 161 14.51 -2.21 8.29
CA HIS A 161 15.39 -2.90 7.35
C HIS A 161 14.78 -2.93 5.95
N PHE A 162 13.52 -3.36 5.81
CA PHE A 162 12.84 -3.42 4.52
C PHE A 162 12.57 -2.02 3.94
N ALA A 163 12.17 -1.06 4.74
CA ALA A 163 11.99 0.33 4.30
C ALA A 163 13.30 0.93 3.77
N ARG A 164 14.42 0.68 4.44
CA ARG A 164 15.76 1.14 4.01
C ARG A 164 16.17 0.48 2.69
N ARG A 165 15.95 -0.83 2.57
CA ARG A 165 16.24 -1.59 1.34
C ARG A 165 15.37 -1.13 0.18
N PHE A 166 14.08 -0.94 0.42
CA PHE A 166 13.12 -0.44 -0.56
C PHE A 166 13.51 0.97 -1.03
N ARG A 167 13.76 1.91 -0.11
CA ARG A 167 14.18 3.28 -0.43
C ARG A 167 15.45 3.34 -1.30
N ARG A 168 16.43 2.49 -1.04
CA ARG A 168 17.68 2.45 -1.83
C ARG A 168 17.49 1.97 -3.25
N ARG A 169 16.48 1.16 -3.50
CA ARG A 169 16.18 0.59 -4.83
C ARG A 169 15.15 1.38 -5.61
N ASN A 170 14.34 2.16 -4.91
CA ASN A 170 13.26 2.91 -5.50
C ASN A 170 13.76 4.27 -6.00
N ARG A 171 13.51 4.56 -7.28
CA ARG A 171 13.88 5.83 -7.94
C ARG A 171 12.73 6.84 -7.98
N PHE A 172 11.55 6.44 -7.55
CA PHE A 172 10.37 7.32 -7.52
C PHE A 172 10.41 8.26 -6.31
N ALA A 173 9.68 9.37 -6.42
CA ALA A 173 9.52 10.29 -5.32
C ALA A 173 8.91 9.60 -4.11
N ALA A 174 9.47 9.84 -2.93
CA ALA A 174 9.00 9.31 -1.68
C ALA A 174 9.06 10.40 -0.59
N PRO A 175 8.18 10.34 0.43
CA PRO A 175 8.24 11.27 1.55
C PRO A 175 9.62 11.25 2.21
N ALA A 176 10.15 12.44 2.50
CA ALA A 176 11.46 12.57 3.15
C ALA A 176 11.46 11.99 4.56
N ARG A 177 10.31 12.08 5.25
CA ARG A 177 10.11 11.59 6.62
C ARG A 177 8.76 10.90 6.74
N PHE A 178 8.71 9.85 7.54
CA PHE A 178 7.51 9.12 7.92
C PHE A 178 7.47 8.97 9.44
N PHE A 179 6.29 9.15 10.03
CA PHE A 179 6.06 9.02 11.47
C PHE A 179 4.88 8.06 11.72
N GLY A 180 4.88 7.38 12.85
CA GLY A 180 3.76 6.56 13.30
C GLY A 180 3.90 5.06 13.06
N THR A 181 5.06 4.57 12.59
CA THR A 181 5.27 3.11 12.42
C THR A 181 5.23 2.38 13.76
N ALA A 182 5.77 2.98 14.81
CA ALA A 182 5.79 2.42 16.17
C ALA A 182 4.39 2.44 16.81
N HIS A 183 3.54 3.38 16.42
CA HIS A 183 2.20 3.59 17.00
C HIS A 183 1.07 3.05 16.12
N ALA A 184 1.39 2.39 15.00
CA ALA A 184 0.39 1.84 14.10
C ALA A 184 -0.48 0.80 14.85
N GLY A 185 -1.78 1.09 14.97
CA GLY A 185 -2.74 0.26 15.71
C GLY A 185 -2.88 0.59 17.20
N LEU A 186 -2.15 1.57 17.73
CA LEU A 186 -2.20 1.96 19.15
C LEU A 186 -2.81 3.36 19.38
N VAL A 187 -3.15 4.07 18.31
CA VAL A 187 -3.75 5.40 18.42
C VAL A 187 -5.21 5.24 18.85
N SER A 188 -5.48 5.38 20.15
CA SER A 188 -6.83 5.56 20.67
C SER A 188 -7.24 7.02 20.49
N ARG A 189 -8.49 7.27 20.11
CA ARG A 189 -9.08 8.60 20.21
C ARG A 189 -9.23 8.92 21.70
N SER A 190 -8.43 9.82 22.23
CA SER A 190 -8.69 10.51 23.50
C SER A 190 -9.73 11.61 23.26
#